data_666ad5d641e6c363d08ec08234cf4b40
#
_entry.id   666ad5d641e6c363d08ec08234cf4b40
#
_cell.length_a   1.000
_cell.length_b   1.000
_cell.length_c   1.000
_cell.angle_alpha   90.00
_cell.angle_beta   90.00
_cell.angle_gamma   90.00
#
_symmetry.space_group_name_H-M   'P 1'
#
loop_
_entity.id
_entity.type
_entity.pdbx_description
1 polymer ?
#
loop_
_entity_poly.entity_id
_entity_poly.type
_entity_poly.pdbx_seq_one_letter_code
_entity_poly.pdbx_strand_id
1 'polypeptide(L)'
;SNKALYMDLSDNTVKPYDECEKPALEGTFEVDGKTCSTGFTLYKEHIKTYTPEYAESISTVPAATIRQVAKEYGEAAHIGETITIDGVTLPYRPVCVDAFSGITRHKHSFLTCWSVFSLNNLVGATNAVGGFIGNYFMTSSTSELSYAYSSVVDTHKF
;
A
#
# COMPACT_ATOMS: atom_id res chain seq x y z
N SER A 1 -14.47 -0.04 20.96
CA SER A 1 -13.51 -0.76 20.10
C SER A 1 -12.90 0.24 19.14
N ASN A 2 -11.56 0.32 19.06
CA ASN A 2 -10.83 1.20 18.12
C ASN A 2 -10.58 0.50 16.76
N LYS A 3 -11.41 -0.46 16.38
CA LYS A 3 -11.31 -1.10 15.07
C LYS A 3 -11.80 -0.14 13.98
N ALA A 4 -11.09 -0.11 12.85
CA ALA A 4 -11.58 0.55 11.64
C ALA A 4 -12.87 -0.12 11.17
N LEU A 5 -13.80 0.70 10.71
CA LEU A 5 -15.10 0.25 10.23
C LEU A 5 -15.17 0.36 8.70
N TYR A 6 -15.83 -0.60 8.09
CA TYR A 6 -16.02 -0.72 6.65
C TYR A 6 -17.49 -0.85 6.32
N MET A 7 -17.90 -0.28 5.20
CA MET A 7 -19.23 -0.53 4.64
C MET A 7 -19.23 -1.91 3.98
N ASP A 8 -20.10 -2.79 4.42
CA ASP A 8 -20.31 -4.09 3.77
C ASP A 8 -21.39 -3.95 2.68
N LEU A 9 -21.00 -4.19 1.43
CA LEU A 9 -21.91 -4.11 0.27
C LEU A 9 -22.86 -5.31 0.17
N SER A 10 -22.70 -6.33 1.00
CA SER A 10 -23.60 -7.50 1.01
C SER A 10 -24.93 -7.17 1.69
N ASP A 11 -24.90 -6.33 2.72
CA ASP A 11 -26.09 -5.97 3.51
C ASP A 11 -26.24 -4.47 3.82
N ASN A 12 -25.32 -3.63 3.29
CA ASN A 12 -25.27 -2.18 3.50
C ASN A 12 -25.15 -1.77 4.97
N THR A 13 -24.41 -2.54 5.76
CA THR A 13 -24.12 -2.23 7.17
C THR A 13 -22.65 -1.91 7.38
N VAL A 14 -22.36 -1.20 8.48
CA VAL A 14 -20.99 -0.83 8.85
C VAL A 14 -20.46 -1.82 9.88
N LYS A 15 -19.33 -2.47 9.56
CA LYS A 15 -18.73 -3.55 10.37
C LYS A 15 -17.21 -3.43 10.42
N PRO A 16 -16.55 -4.08 11.41
CA PRO A 16 -15.13 -4.37 11.34
C PRO A 16 -14.79 -5.23 10.11
N TYR A 17 -13.56 -5.11 9.58
CA TYR A 17 -13.13 -5.82 8.36
C TYR A 17 -13.31 -7.34 8.42
N ASP A 18 -12.98 -7.92 9.57
CA ASP A 18 -13.08 -9.36 9.85
C ASP A 18 -14.54 -9.90 9.87
N GLU A 19 -15.52 -9.02 9.88
CA GLU A 19 -16.95 -9.34 9.84
C GLU A 19 -17.63 -8.99 8.50
N CYS A 20 -16.88 -8.31 7.58
CA CYS A 20 -17.40 -7.92 6.27
C CYS A 20 -17.29 -9.08 5.28
N GLU A 21 -18.37 -9.35 4.56
CA GLU A 21 -18.39 -10.29 3.43
C GLU A 21 -17.87 -9.60 2.15
N LYS A 22 -18.29 -8.36 1.93
CA LYS A 22 -17.94 -7.57 0.73
C LYS A 22 -17.60 -6.12 1.08
N PRO A 23 -16.42 -5.86 1.65
CA PRO A 23 -16.05 -4.51 2.06
C PRO A 23 -15.94 -3.55 0.88
N ALA A 24 -16.55 -2.37 1.02
CA ALA A 24 -16.51 -1.32 0.01
C ALA A 24 -15.12 -0.66 -0.02
N LEU A 25 -14.46 -0.68 -1.18
CA LEU A 25 -13.23 0.08 -1.40
C LEU A 25 -13.53 1.57 -1.63
N GLU A 26 -14.49 1.87 -2.48
CA GLU A 26 -14.90 3.23 -2.86
C GLU A 26 -16.40 3.44 -2.60
N GLY A 27 -16.78 4.67 -2.40
CA GLY A 27 -18.17 5.09 -2.31
C GLY A 27 -18.43 6.09 -1.20
N THR A 28 -19.65 6.64 -1.27
CA THR A 28 -20.22 7.53 -0.25
C THR A 28 -21.57 6.94 0.19
N PHE A 29 -21.76 6.83 1.48
CA PHE A 29 -22.87 6.10 2.11
C PHE A 29 -23.49 6.91 3.21
N GLU A 30 -24.77 6.70 3.48
CA GLU A 30 -25.45 7.23 4.66
C GLU A 30 -25.27 6.26 5.84
N VAL A 31 -24.65 6.74 6.91
CA VAL A 31 -24.40 5.97 8.13
C VAL A 31 -24.90 6.78 9.33
N ASP A 32 -25.87 6.28 10.05
CA ASP A 32 -26.49 6.95 11.21
C ASP A 32 -26.95 8.40 10.89
N GLY A 33 -27.54 8.60 9.70
CA GLY A 33 -28.02 9.90 9.23
C GLY A 33 -26.90 10.89 8.86
N LYS A 34 -25.68 10.42 8.63
CA LYS A 34 -24.52 11.21 8.18
C LYS A 34 -23.97 10.66 6.88
N THR A 35 -23.65 11.55 5.97
CA THR A 35 -22.98 11.19 4.73
C THR A 35 -21.49 10.90 5.02
N CYS A 36 -21.05 9.65 4.78
CA CYS A 36 -19.70 9.17 5.03
C CYS A 36 -19.09 8.64 3.74
N SER A 37 -17.86 9.04 3.44
CA SER A 37 -17.09 8.48 2.32
C SER A 37 -16.06 7.50 2.83
N THR A 38 -15.73 6.48 2.01
CA THR A 38 -14.61 5.58 2.34
C THR A 38 -13.29 6.35 2.34
N GLY A 39 -12.34 5.91 3.17
CA GLY A 39 -11.02 6.53 3.24
C GLY A 39 -10.30 6.55 1.88
N PHE A 40 -10.48 5.50 1.07
CA PHE A 40 -9.89 5.43 -0.27
C PHE A 40 -10.53 6.45 -1.24
N THR A 41 -11.84 6.69 -1.15
CA THR A 41 -12.50 7.76 -1.92
C THR A 41 -11.91 9.14 -1.58
N LEU A 42 -11.76 9.44 -0.29
CA LEU A 42 -11.15 10.71 0.15
C LEU A 42 -9.70 10.84 -0.29
N TYR A 43 -8.92 9.77 -0.17
CA TYR A 43 -7.54 9.74 -0.65
C TYR A 43 -7.46 10.00 -2.15
N LYS A 44 -8.29 9.33 -2.95
CA LYS A 44 -8.36 9.45 -4.40
C LYS A 44 -8.73 10.89 -4.83
N GLU A 45 -9.67 11.52 -4.15
CA GLU A 45 -10.00 12.93 -4.40
C GLU A 45 -8.84 13.87 -4.05
N HIS A 46 -8.17 13.62 -2.93
CA HIS A 46 -7.03 14.43 -2.49
C HIS A 46 -5.87 14.38 -3.51
N ILE A 47 -5.52 13.19 -4.00
CA ILE A 47 -4.37 13.05 -4.92
C ILE A 47 -4.63 13.59 -6.33
N LYS A 48 -5.88 13.87 -6.74
CA LYS A 48 -6.19 14.44 -8.05
C LYS A 48 -5.52 15.80 -8.29
N THR A 49 -5.18 16.53 -7.25
CA THR A 49 -4.47 17.81 -7.35
C THR A 49 -2.98 17.64 -7.67
N TYR A 50 -2.41 16.46 -7.42
CA TYR A 50 -1.01 16.13 -7.68
C TYR A 50 -0.85 15.47 -9.04
N THR A 51 -1.13 16.24 -10.08
CA THR A 51 -1.06 15.71 -11.46
C THR A 51 0.40 15.50 -11.91
N PRO A 52 0.65 14.65 -12.92
CA PRO A 52 1.99 14.51 -13.50
C PRO A 52 2.58 15.82 -13.99
N GLU A 53 1.76 16.76 -14.50
CA GLU A 53 2.18 18.11 -14.92
C GLU A 53 2.61 18.94 -13.71
N TYR A 54 1.89 18.86 -12.60
CA TYR A 54 2.30 19.51 -11.36
C TYR A 54 3.64 18.92 -10.87
N ALA A 55 3.78 17.60 -10.89
CA ALA A 55 5.02 16.92 -10.51
C ALA A 55 6.20 17.32 -11.43
N GLU A 56 5.98 17.44 -12.75
CA GLU A 56 6.98 17.92 -13.71
C GLU A 56 7.47 19.32 -13.36
N SER A 57 6.55 20.23 -13.01
CA SER A 57 6.91 21.62 -12.67
C SER A 57 7.86 21.76 -11.48
N ILE A 58 7.89 20.73 -10.60
CA ILE A 58 8.72 20.70 -9.39
C ILE A 58 9.97 19.84 -9.58
N SER A 59 9.81 18.65 -10.14
CA SER A 59 10.86 17.61 -10.21
C SER A 59 11.68 17.70 -11.50
N THR A 60 11.22 18.43 -12.51
CA THR A 60 11.76 18.45 -13.87
C THR A 60 11.67 17.11 -14.62
N VAL A 61 11.05 16.09 -14.04
CA VAL A 61 10.77 14.82 -14.72
C VAL A 61 9.55 15.01 -15.62
N PRO A 62 9.63 14.73 -16.94
CA PRO A 62 8.51 14.94 -17.85
C PRO A 62 7.24 14.18 -17.42
N ALA A 63 6.08 14.82 -17.50
CA ALA A 63 4.79 14.22 -17.16
C ALA A 63 4.51 12.93 -17.96
N ALA A 64 4.96 12.88 -19.22
CA ALA A 64 4.87 11.69 -20.05
C ALA A 64 5.65 10.51 -19.46
N THR A 65 6.86 10.76 -18.95
CA THR A 65 7.69 9.75 -18.29
C THR A 65 7.03 9.24 -17.01
N ILE A 66 6.48 10.17 -16.20
CA ILE A 66 5.76 9.79 -14.96
C ILE A 66 4.58 8.86 -15.29
N ARG A 67 3.79 9.20 -16.31
CA ARG A 67 2.67 8.35 -16.76
C ARG A 67 3.12 7.00 -17.27
N GLN A 68 4.21 6.97 -18.04
CA GLN A 68 4.74 5.72 -18.58
C GLN A 68 5.20 4.79 -17.46
N VAL A 69 5.98 5.28 -16.50
CA VAL A 69 6.45 4.49 -15.35
C VAL A 69 5.28 3.99 -14.51
N ALA A 70 4.28 4.84 -14.26
CA ALA A 70 3.09 4.44 -13.51
C ALA A 70 2.29 3.34 -14.23
N LYS A 71 2.17 3.42 -15.56
CA LYS A 71 1.52 2.41 -16.39
C LYS A 71 2.28 1.08 -16.35
N GLU A 72 3.60 1.12 -16.60
CA GLU A 72 4.45 -0.07 -16.58
C GLU A 72 4.43 -0.76 -15.20
N TYR A 73 4.46 0.03 -14.12
CA TYR A 73 4.33 -0.49 -12.76
C TYR A 73 3.00 -1.19 -12.52
N GLY A 74 1.89 -0.57 -12.93
CA GLY A 74 0.55 -1.15 -12.81
C GLY A 74 0.36 -2.42 -13.65
N GLU A 75 0.90 -2.44 -14.87
CA GLU A 75 0.84 -3.62 -15.76
C GLU A 75 1.71 -4.76 -15.23
N ALA A 76 2.91 -4.47 -14.74
CA ALA A 76 3.81 -5.46 -14.14
C ALA A 76 3.29 -6.04 -12.82
N ALA A 77 2.33 -5.39 -12.17
CA ALA A 77 1.78 -5.84 -10.90
C ALA A 77 0.88 -7.08 -11.02
N HIS A 78 0.43 -7.45 -12.21
CA HIS A 78 -0.44 -8.62 -12.44
C HIS A 78 -1.63 -8.68 -11.47
N ILE A 79 -2.32 -7.55 -11.27
CA ILE A 79 -3.42 -7.41 -10.28
C ILE A 79 -4.52 -8.43 -10.60
N GLY A 80 -4.88 -9.23 -9.58
CA GLY A 80 -5.87 -10.32 -9.71
C GLY A 80 -5.27 -11.69 -9.97
N GLU A 81 -4.00 -11.79 -10.39
CA GLU A 81 -3.34 -13.07 -10.60
C GLU A 81 -2.94 -13.77 -9.31
N THR A 82 -2.88 -15.08 -9.36
CA THR A 82 -2.49 -15.94 -8.23
C THR A 82 -1.45 -16.97 -8.68
N ILE A 83 -0.70 -17.49 -7.72
CA ILE A 83 0.25 -18.58 -7.89
C ILE A 83 -0.01 -19.65 -6.84
N THR A 84 0.14 -20.92 -7.20
CA THR A 84 0.01 -22.04 -6.24
C THR A 84 1.40 -22.54 -5.87
N ILE A 85 1.72 -22.52 -4.58
CA ILE A 85 2.97 -23.04 -4.02
C ILE A 85 2.60 -24.03 -2.93
N ASP A 86 3.11 -25.25 -3.03
CA ASP A 86 2.86 -26.35 -2.08
C ASP A 86 1.36 -26.59 -1.80
N GLY A 87 0.52 -26.42 -2.83
CA GLY A 87 -0.92 -26.60 -2.73
C GLY A 87 -1.70 -25.40 -2.14
N VAL A 88 -1.02 -24.31 -1.80
CA VAL A 88 -1.62 -23.08 -1.30
C VAL A 88 -1.67 -22.04 -2.41
N THR A 89 -2.85 -21.51 -2.71
CA THR A 89 -3.04 -20.44 -3.68
C THR A 89 -2.84 -19.09 -3.02
N LEU A 90 -1.88 -18.33 -3.54
CA LEU A 90 -1.42 -17.05 -3.00
C LEU A 90 -1.54 -15.94 -4.04
N PRO A 91 -1.74 -14.68 -3.66
CA PRO A 91 -1.62 -13.54 -4.57
C PRO A 91 -0.24 -13.49 -5.21
N TYR A 92 -0.21 -13.23 -6.53
CA TYR A 92 1.04 -13.05 -7.28
C TYR A 92 1.16 -11.60 -7.76
N ARG A 93 2.24 -10.91 -7.33
CA ARG A 93 2.49 -9.50 -7.64
C ARG A 93 3.98 -9.30 -7.89
N PRO A 94 4.48 -9.61 -9.12
CA PRO A 94 5.91 -9.59 -9.43
C PRO A 94 6.45 -8.18 -9.64
N VAL A 95 6.11 -7.26 -8.77
CA VAL A 95 6.55 -5.87 -8.77
C VAL A 95 6.65 -5.33 -7.35
N CYS A 96 7.67 -4.52 -7.10
CA CYS A 96 7.74 -3.75 -5.86
C CYS A 96 8.43 -2.41 -6.07
N VAL A 97 8.13 -1.47 -5.20
CA VAL A 97 8.93 -0.25 -5.02
C VAL A 97 9.68 -0.41 -3.72
N ASP A 98 10.99 -0.27 -3.79
CA ASP A 98 11.85 -0.21 -2.62
C ASP A 98 12.63 1.11 -2.60
N ALA A 99 13.02 1.56 -1.41
CA ALA A 99 13.76 2.77 -1.23
C ALA A 99 14.66 2.69 0.01
N PHE A 100 15.82 3.26 -0.10
CA PHE A 100 16.80 3.25 0.97
C PHE A 100 17.12 4.67 1.47
N SER A 101 18.25 4.86 2.09
CA SER A 101 18.61 6.05 2.85
C SER A 101 18.51 7.39 2.10
N GLY A 102 18.45 7.39 0.77
CA GLY A 102 18.29 8.62 -0.02
C GLY A 102 17.03 9.39 0.30
N ILE A 103 15.88 8.70 0.33
CA ILE A 103 14.58 9.33 0.60
C ILE A 103 14.32 9.60 2.09
N THR A 104 15.16 9.06 2.98
CA THR A 104 14.99 9.20 4.45
C THR A 104 15.80 10.33 5.06
N ARG A 105 16.70 10.97 4.29
CA ARG A 105 17.68 11.93 4.82
C ARG A 105 17.36 13.38 4.50
N HIS A 106 16.09 13.78 4.59
CA HIS A 106 15.67 15.16 4.37
C HIS A 106 14.44 15.52 5.21
N LYS A 107 14.09 16.81 5.23
CA LYS A 107 13.02 17.36 6.07
C LYS A 107 11.66 16.67 5.92
N HIS A 108 11.32 16.20 4.71
CA HIS A 108 10.01 15.59 4.40
C HIS A 108 10.10 14.07 4.26
N SER A 109 11.14 13.44 4.81
CA SER A 109 11.43 12.01 4.66
C SER A 109 10.25 11.11 5.01
N PHE A 110 9.54 11.38 6.10
CA PHE A 110 8.41 10.55 6.53
C PHE A 110 7.32 10.47 5.46
N LEU A 111 6.84 11.62 4.96
CA LEU A 111 5.79 11.65 3.93
C LEU A 111 6.27 11.09 2.59
N THR A 112 7.54 11.31 2.25
CA THR A 112 8.14 10.73 1.05
C THR A 112 8.19 9.22 1.12
N CYS A 113 8.69 8.65 2.23
CA CYS A 113 8.69 7.20 2.46
C CYS A 113 7.27 6.64 2.43
N TRP A 114 6.34 7.28 3.13
CA TRP A 114 4.95 6.87 3.15
C TRP A 114 4.35 6.82 1.75
N SER A 115 4.57 7.85 0.93
CA SER A 115 4.07 7.92 -0.44
C SER A 115 4.67 6.83 -1.34
N VAL A 116 5.98 6.60 -1.23
CA VAL A 116 6.68 5.57 -2.02
C VAL A 116 6.19 4.17 -1.64
N PHE A 117 6.15 3.83 -0.36
CA PHE A 117 5.72 2.50 0.07
C PHE A 117 4.22 2.25 -0.08
N SER A 118 3.39 3.31 -0.11
CA SER A 118 1.96 3.16 -0.41
C SER A 118 1.68 2.64 -1.82
N LEU A 119 2.62 2.80 -2.77
CA LEU A 119 2.50 2.22 -4.12
C LEU A 119 2.42 0.69 -4.08
N ASN A 120 3.18 0.04 -3.18
CA ASN A 120 3.08 -1.41 -3.00
C ASN A 120 1.70 -1.84 -2.49
N ASN A 121 1.09 -1.05 -1.61
CA ASN A 121 -0.26 -1.32 -1.11
C ASN A 121 -1.33 -1.12 -2.19
N LEU A 122 -1.18 -0.10 -3.04
CA LEU A 122 -2.13 0.20 -4.12
C LEU A 122 -2.27 -0.94 -5.13
N VAL A 123 -1.18 -1.64 -5.43
CA VAL A 123 -1.18 -2.79 -6.34
C VAL A 123 -1.32 -4.14 -5.62
N GLY A 124 -1.38 -4.13 -4.29
CA GLY A 124 -1.46 -5.35 -3.48
C GLY A 124 -0.16 -6.16 -3.45
N ALA A 125 0.99 -5.50 -3.66
CA ALA A 125 2.30 -6.16 -3.66
C ALA A 125 2.86 -6.41 -2.25
N THR A 126 2.34 -5.75 -1.24
CA THR A 126 2.75 -5.98 0.16
C THR A 126 2.35 -7.38 0.61
N ASN A 127 3.32 -8.17 1.04
CA ASN A 127 3.17 -9.58 1.45
C ASN A 127 2.62 -10.52 0.36
N ALA A 128 2.68 -10.14 -0.91
CA ALA A 128 2.36 -11.01 -2.04
C ALA A 128 3.61 -11.68 -2.59
N VAL A 129 3.43 -12.85 -3.21
CA VAL A 129 4.54 -13.57 -3.87
C VAL A 129 5.09 -12.73 -5.03
N GLY A 130 6.39 -12.52 -5.05
CA GLY A 130 7.08 -11.64 -6.03
C GLY A 130 7.04 -10.16 -5.70
N GLY A 131 6.30 -9.77 -4.66
CA GLY A 131 6.15 -8.39 -4.22
C GLY A 131 7.07 -8.00 -3.06
N PHE A 132 6.62 -7.07 -2.23
CA PHE A 132 7.39 -6.47 -1.14
C PHE A 132 7.11 -7.17 0.20
N ILE A 133 8.14 -7.76 0.81
CA ILE A 133 8.03 -8.51 2.09
C ILE A 133 8.62 -7.70 3.26
N GLY A 134 8.84 -6.42 3.10
CA GLY A 134 9.44 -5.57 4.12
C GLY A 134 10.81 -5.05 3.70
N ASN A 135 11.28 -4.04 4.41
CA ASN A 135 12.56 -3.42 4.11
C ASN A 135 13.71 -4.25 4.69
N TYR A 136 14.72 -4.50 3.87
CA TYR A 136 15.95 -5.14 4.33
C TYR A 136 16.84 -4.10 5.02
N PHE A 137 16.94 -4.19 6.33
CA PHE A 137 17.99 -3.47 7.04
C PHE A 137 19.29 -4.25 6.90
N MET A 138 20.21 -3.71 6.13
CA MET A 138 21.61 -4.13 6.20
C MET A 138 22.12 -3.79 7.60
N THR A 139 21.95 -4.70 8.53
CA THR A 139 22.65 -4.64 9.79
C THR A 139 24.08 -5.07 9.51
N SER A 140 25.00 -4.12 9.49
CA SER A 140 26.40 -4.47 9.59
C SER A 140 26.59 -5.23 10.90
N SER A 141 26.63 -6.53 10.83
CA SER A 141 27.26 -7.52 11.72
C SER A 141 27.35 -7.24 13.24
N THR A 142 26.40 -6.56 13.86
CA THR A 142 26.32 -6.59 15.31
C THR A 142 25.21 -7.54 15.73
N SER A 143 25.59 -8.59 16.45
CA SER A 143 24.67 -9.61 16.97
C SER A 143 23.45 -9.07 17.71
N GLU A 144 23.55 -7.87 18.26
CA GLU A 144 22.47 -7.17 18.96
C GLU A 144 21.37 -6.65 18.04
N LEU A 145 21.71 -6.15 16.84
CA LEU A 145 20.72 -5.68 15.88
C LEU A 145 20.00 -6.83 15.17
N SER A 146 20.71 -7.94 14.90
CA SER A 146 20.08 -9.14 14.36
C SER A 146 19.13 -9.79 15.38
N TYR A 147 19.46 -9.71 16.66
CA TYR A 147 18.58 -10.18 17.74
C TYR A 147 17.32 -9.32 17.87
N ALA A 148 17.45 -8.00 17.79
CA ALA A 148 16.30 -7.09 17.80
C ALA A 148 15.37 -7.31 16.59
N TYR A 149 15.94 -7.58 15.42
CA TYR A 149 15.17 -7.89 14.21
C TYR A 149 14.43 -9.24 14.33
N SER A 150 15.09 -10.28 14.78
CA SER A 150 14.46 -11.59 14.99
C SER A 150 13.36 -11.53 16.06
N SER A 151 13.53 -10.74 17.11
CA SER A 151 12.50 -10.57 18.14
C SER A 151 11.25 -9.82 17.64
N VAL A 152 11.41 -8.89 16.70
CA VAL A 152 10.28 -8.20 16.07
C VAL A 152 9.53 -9.10 15.11
N VAL A 153 10.23 -9.95 14.36
CA VAL A 153 9.61 -10.91 13.43
C VAL A 153 8.91 -12.04 14.18
N ASP A 154 9.49 -12.52 15.29
CA ASP A 154 8.87 -13.57 16.12
C ASP A 154 7.60 -13.13 16.86
N THR A 155 7.40 -11.82 17.06
CA THR A 155 6.18 -11.31 17.69
C THR A 155 5.00 -11.21 16.73
N HIS A 156 5.23 -11.33 15.44
CA HIS A 156 4.19 -11.39 14.42
C HIS A 156 3.95 -12.83 13.98
N LYS A 157 3.52 -13.67 14.91
CA LYS A 157 2.82 -14.91 14.54
C LYS A 157 1.43 -14.49 14.07
N PHE A 158 1.27 -14.45 12.75
CA PHE A 158 -0.02 -14.31 12.09
C PHE A 158 -0.83 -15.58 12.21
#